data_39c61712ed3c98e7220f4c0c5a3bb072
#
_entry.id   39c61712ed3c98e7220f4c0c5a3bb072
#
_cell.length_a   1.000
_cell.length_b   1.000
_cell.length_c   1.000
_cell.angle_alpha   90.00
_cell.angle_beta   90.00
_cell.angle_gamma   90.00
#
_symmetry.space_group_name_H-M   'P 1'
#
loop_
_entity.id
_entity.type
_entity.pdbx_description
1 polymer ?
#
loop_
_entity_poly.entity_id
_entity_poly.type
_entity_poly.pdbx_seq_one_letter_code
_entity_poly.pdbx_strand_id
1 'polypeptide(L)'
;MTKKLETFNRSDLEEQLSIEFPQLDKKEITGAIDVVINTIIEAVALDNKVEIRGFGTFSKKYIRPRKFVNPKTKAVSYIGETATLHFKPSKSLIQD
;
A
#
# COMPACT_ATOMS: atom_id res chain seq x y z
N MET A 1 28.19 -14.68 -4.76
CA MET A 1 27.93 -13.25 -5.01
C MET A 1 26.57 -12.85 -4.43
N THR A 2 26.58 -11.87 -3.55
CA THR A 2 25.36 -11.45 -2.88
C THR A 2 24.57 -10.50 -3.77
N LYS A 3 23.33 -10.85 -4.06
CA LYS A 3 22.45 -9.99 -4.84
C LYS A 3 21.97 -8.84 -3.96
N LYS A 4 22.24 -7.62 -4.37
CA LYS A 4 21.81 -6.44 -3.65
C LYS A 4 20.33 -6.18 -3.95
N LEU A 5 19.52 -6.03 -2.90
CA LEU A 5 18.11 -5.68 -3.05
C LEU A 5 17.98 -4.20 -3.38
N GLU A 6 17.24 -3.88 -4.38
CA GLU A 6 16.95 -2.52 -4.78
C GLU A 6 15.51 -2.17 -4.47
N THR A 7 15.28 -0.96 -4.03
CA THR A 7 13.93 -0.45 -3.83
C THR A 7 13.46 0.24 -5.09
N PHE A 8 12.34 -0.27 -5.62
CA PHE A 8 11.70 0.33 -6.77
C PHE A 8 10.65 1.31 -6.24
N ASN A 9 10.95 2.58 -6.30
CA ASN A 9 10.10 3.61 -5.70
C ASN A 9 9.17 4.26 -6.70
N ARG A 10 8.40 5.25 -6.23
CA ARG A 10 7.41 5.95 -7.06
C ARG A 10 8.04 6.63 -8.29
N SER A 11 9.23 7.22 -8.13
CA SER A 11 9.94 7.85 -9.24
C SER A 11 10.21 6.87 -10.36
N ASP A 12 10.58 5.64 -9.99
CA ASP A 12 10.88 4.58 -10.96
C ASP A 12 9.62 4.16 -11.71
N LEU A 13 8.47 4.13 -11.02
CA LEU A 13 7.19 3.84 -11.67
C LEU A 13 6.82 4.94 -12.66
N GLU A 14 7.02 6.19 -12.28
CA GLU A 14 6.72 7.33 -13.14
C GLU A 14 7.59 7.31 -14.40
N GLU A 15 8.86 6.99 -14.23
CA GLU A 15 9.80 6.89 -15.35
C GLU A 15 9.39 5.78 -16.32
N GLN A 16 9.01 4.62 -15.77
CA GLN A 16 8.57 3.48 -16.57
C GLN A 16 7.30 3.82 -17.35
N LEU A 17 6.37 4.51 -16.72
CA LEU A 17 5.14 4.95 -17.38
C LEU A 17 5.43 5.99 -18.47
N SER A 18 6.42 6.85 -18.28
CA SER A 18 6.83 7.80 -19.30
C SER A 18 7.33 7.11 -20.57
N ILE A 19 8.02 5.99 -20.40
CA ILE A 19 8.52 5.19 -21.52
C ILE A 19 7.38 4.55 -22.27
N GLU A 20 6.41 3.97 -21.53
CA GLU A 20 5.26 3.29 -22.14
C GLU A 20 4.24 4.24 -22.74
N PHE A 21 4.12 5.44 -22.19
CA PHE A 21 3.16 6.46 -22.64
C PHE A 21 3.87 7.78 -22.95
N PRO A 22 4.67 7.81 -24.02
CA PRO A 22 5.48 9.01 -24.33
C PRO A 22 4.64 10.23 -24.69
N GLN A 23 3.36 10.05 -25.00
CA GLN A 23 2.45 11.17 -25.30
C GLN A 23 1.98 11.91 -24.05
N LEU A 24 2.19 11.33 -22.87
CA LEU A 24 1.82 11.97 -21.61
C LEU A 24 3.00 12.72 -21.03
N ASP A 25 2.75 13.92 -20.50
CA ASP A 25 3.80 14.63 -19.81
C ASP A 25 3.94 14.14 -18.37
N LYS A 26 5.01 14.56 -17.71
CA LYS A 26 5.32 14.12 -16.36
C LYS A 26 4.21 14.46 -15.36
N LYS A 27 3.59 15.61 -15.52
CA LYS A 27 2.51 16.07 -14.65
C LYS A 27 1.28 15.20 -14.77
N GLU A 28 0.95 14.78 -15.99
CA GLU A 28 -0.17 13.90 -16.26
C GLU A 28 0.06 12.51 -15.64
N ILE A 29 1.28 11.99 -15.76
CA ILE A 29 1.66 10.70 -15.20
C ILE A 29 1.58 10.71 -13.67
N THR A 30 2.15 11.74 -13.04
CA THR A 30 2.13 11.90 -11.60
C THR A 30 0.68 12.00 -11.10
N GLY A 31 -0.14 12.78 -11.80
CA GLY A 31 -1.55 12.93 -11.46
C GLY A 31 -2.34 11.64 -11.57
N ALA A 32 -2.07 10.84 -12.60
CA ALA A 32 -2.73 9.55 -12.78
C ALA A 32 -2.40 8.58 -11.64
N ILE A 33 -1.14 8.53 -11.25
CA ILE A 33 -0.71 7.68 -10.13
C ILE A 33 -1.38 8.14 -8.83
N ASP A 34 -1.45 9.44 -8.59
CA ASP A 34 -2.11 10.00 -7.41
C ASP A 34 -3.59 9.59 -7.35
N VAL A 35 -4.28 9.66 -8.47
CA VAL A 35 -5.70 9.28 -8.54
C VAL A 35 -5.88 7.81 -8.18
N VAL A 36 -5.04 6.93 -8.73
CA VAL A 36 -5.12 5.50 -8.45
C VAL A 36 -4.91 5.22 -6.96
N ILE A 37 -3.84 5.76 -6.41
CA ILE A 37 -3.49 5.53 -5.00
C ILE A 37 -4.56 6.10 -4.07
N ASN A 38 -4.99 7.34 -4.30
CA ASN A 38 -5.99 7.98 -3.45
C ASN A 38 -7.35 7.31 -3.55
N THR A 39 -7.72 6.81 -4.72
CA THR A 39 -8.98 6.09 -4.89
C THR A 39 -8.99 4.81 -4.05
N ILE A 40 -7.88 4.08 -4.03
CA ILE A 40 -7.75 2.87 -3.23
C ILE A 40 -7.83 3.21 -1.74
N ILE A 41 -7.09 4.22 -1.30
CA ILE A 41 -7.06 4.64 0.10
C ILE A 41 -8.46 5.06 0.58
N GLU A 42 -9.15 5.88 -0.20
CA GLU A 42 -10.48 6.37 0.16
C GLU A 42 -11.51 5.25 0.22
N ALA A 43 -11.48 4.35 -0.75
CA ALA A 43 -12.41 3.21 -0.77
C ALA A 43 -12.21 2.32 0.45
N VAL A 44 -10.96 2.01 0.78
CA VAL A 44 -10.63 1.17 1.94
C VAL A 44 -10.99 1.88 3.24
N ALA A 45 -10.79 3.18 3.32
CA ALA A 45 -11.15 3.97 4.50
C ALA A 45 -12.66 3.89 4.79
N LEU A 46 -13.47 3.72 3.76
CA LEU A 46 -14.92 3.57 3.88
C LEU A 46 -15.36 2.11 3.99
N ASP A 47 -14.44 1.22 4.35
CA ASP A 47 -14.66 -0.22 4.50
C ASP A 47 -15.03 -0.96 3.20
N ASN A 48 -14.73 -0.37 2.06
CA ASN A 48 -14.88 -1.06 0.79
C ASN A 48 -13.64 -1.89 0.49
N LYS A 49 -13.83 -2.99 -0.21
CA LYS A 49 -12.71 -3.77 -0.73
C LYS A 49 -12.43 -3.29 -2.15
N VAL A 50 -11.16 -3.18 -2.49
CA VAL A 50 -10.75 -2.86 -3.86
C VAL A 50 -10.08 -4.08 -4.44
N GLU A 51 -10.76 -4.78 -5.34
CA GLU A 51 -10.21 -5.97 -5.99
C GLU A 51 -9.70 -5.61 -7.37
N ILE A 52 -8.43 -5.89 -7.61
CA ILE A 52 -7.83 -5.74 -8.94
C ILE A 52 -7.58 -7.14 -9.46
N ARG A 53 -8.37 -7.55 -10.42
CA ARG A 53 -8.34 -8.90 -10.96
C ARG A 53 -6.95 -9.27 -11.46
N GLY A 54 -6.43 -10.40 -10.99
CA GLY A 54 -5.10 -10.86 -11.37
C GLY A 54 -3.97 -10.23 -10.55
N PHE A 55 -4.28 -9.25 -9.72
CA PHE A 55 -3.27 -8.58 -8.90
C PHE A 55 -3.48 -8.86 -7.41
N GLY A 56 -4.64 -8.51 -6.88
CA GLY A 56 -4.94 -8.75 -5.48
C GLY A 56 -6.08 -7.89 -4.97
N THR A 57 -6.28 -7.94 -3.67
CA THR A 57 -7.38 -7.23 -3.01
C THR A 57 -6.85 -6.37 -1.88
N PHE A 58 -7.27 -5.11 -1.87
CA PHE A 58 -6.99 -4.19 -0.77
C PHE A 58 -8.21 -4.13 0.14
N SER A 59 -7.97 -4.19 1.44
CA SER A 59 -9.04 -4.12 2.44
C SER A 59 -8.53 -3.51 3.72
N LYS A 60 -9.45 -3.18 4.61
CA LYS A 60 -9.11 -2.64 5.91
C LYS A 60 -8.93 -3.80 6.90
N LYS A 61 -7.84 -3.78 7.63
CA LYS A 61 -7.58 -4.76 8.68
C LYS A 61 -7.60 -4.06 10.02
N TYR A 62 -8.46 -4.51 10.92
CA TYR A 62 -8.54 -3.97 12.27
C TYR A 62 -7.53 -4.64 13.16
N ILE A 63 -6.87 -3.84 13.98
CA ILE A 63 -5.88 -4.32 14.94
C ILE A 63 -6.53 -4.23 16.32
N ARG A 64 -6.49 -5.34 17.06
CA ARG A 64 -7.10 -5.40 18.39
C ARG A 64 -6.47 -4.41 19.35
N PRO A 65 -7.25 -3.80 20.23
CA PRO A 65 -6.72 -3.02 21.34
C PRO A 65 -5.80 -3.89 22.19
N ARG A 66 -4.75 -3.31 22.69
CA ARG A 66 -3.81 -4.05 23.53
C ARG A 66 -3.26 -3.18 24.65
N LYS A 67 -2.90 -3.84 25.73
CA LYS A 67 -2.25 -3.23 26.86
C LYS A 67 -0.75 -3.22 26.63
N PHE A 68 -0.14 -2.11 26.94
CA PHE A 68 1.29 -1.92 26.77
C PHE A 68 1.89 -1.43 28.06
N VAL A 69 3.00 -2.05 28.50
CA VAL A 69 3.72 -1.66 29.72
C VAL A 69 5.09 -1.10 29.35
N ASN A 70 5.35 0.15 29.74
CA ASN A 70 6.64 0.75 29.50
C ASN A 70 7.65 0.16 30.47
N PRO A 71 8.73 -0.49 29.99
CA PRO A 71 9.70 -1.14 30.88
C PRO A 71 10.51 -0.19 31.75
N LYS A 72 10.63 1.07 31.39
CA LYS A 72 11.37 2.06 32.17
C LYS A 72 10.56 2.67 33.28
N THR A 73 9.35 3.06 33.00
CA THR A 73 8.48 3.76 33.96
C THR A 73 7.46 2.84 34.61
N LYS A 74 7.27 1.65 34.05
CA LYS A 74 6.24 0.67 34.42
C LYS A 74 4.83 1.25 34.31
N ALA A 75 4.70 2.36 33.56
CA ALA A 75 3.40 2.94 33.26
C ALA A 75 2.64 2.03 32.31
N VAL A 76 1.35 1.93 32.52
CA VAL A 76 0.45 1.12 31.67
C VAL A 76 -0.24 2.04 30.67
N SER A 77 -0.10 1.72 29.42
CA SER A 77 -0.79 2.43 28.34
C SER A 77 -1.66 1.45 27.57
N TYR A 78 -2.74 1.96 27.00
CA TYR A 78 -3.62 1.16 26.16
C TYR A 78 -3.55 1.69 24.74
N ILE A 79 -3.35 0.77 23.79
CA ILE A 79 -3.47 1.07 22.38
C ILE A 79 -4.86 0.63 21.98
N GLY A 80 -5.70 1.59 21.62
CA GLY A 80 -7.08 1.32 21.22
C GLY A 80 -7.15 0.62 19.88
N GLU A 81 -8.36 0.35 19.45
CA GLU A 81 -8.58 -0.27 18.14
C GLU A 81 -8.07 0.64 17.03
N THR A 82 -7.22 0.09 16.18
CA THR A 82 -6.68 0.80 15.03
C THR A 82 -6.95 0.00 13.78
N ALA A 83 -6.71 0.61 12.62
CA ALA A 83 -6.91 -0.06 11.35
C ALA A 83 -5.73 0.23 10.43
N THR A 84 -5.42 -0.72 9.57
CA THR A 84 -4.36 -0.57 8.59
C THR A 84 -4.85 -1.11 7.25
N LEU A 85 -4.17 -0.69 6.19
CA LEU A 85 -4.42 -1.20 4.85
C LEU A 85 -3.80 -2.59 4.74
N HIS A 86 -4.62 -3.56 4.32
CA HIS A 86 -4.17 -4.93 4.11
C HIS A 86 -4.26 -5.27 2.63
N PHE A 87 -3.21 -5.85 2.09
CA PHE A 87 -3.18 -6.31 0.72
C PHE A 87 -3.03 -7.83 0.66
N LYS A 88 -3.96 -8.48 -0.01
CA LYS A 88 -3.89 -9.91 -0.25
C LYS A 88 -3.61 -10.14 -1.74
N PRO A 89 -2.44 -10.65 -2.09
CA PRO A 89 -2.12 -10.89 -3.51
C PRO A 89 -2.98 -12.00 -4.10
N SER A 90 -3.27 -11.88 -5.39
CA SER A 90 -3.98 -12.89 -6.14
C SER A 90 -3.06 -14.12 -6.31
N LYS A 91 -3.66 -15.31 -6.34
CA LYS A 91 -2.89 -16.53 -6.56
C LYS A 91 -2.15 -16.52 -7.90
N SER A 92 -2.73 -15.87 -8.90
CA SER A 92 -2.13 -15.77 -10.22
C SER A 92 -0.97 -14.79 -10.30
N LEU A 93 -0.84 -13.91 -9.29
CA LEU A 93 0.22 -12.90 -9.25
C LEU A 93 1.59 -13.53 -8.98
N ILE A 94 1.62 -14.54 -8.12
CA ILE A 94 2.86 -15.21 -7.71
C ILE A 94 2.85 -16.63 -8.27
N GLN A 95 2.87 -16.74 -9.57
CA GLN A 95 2.88 -18.02 -10.25
C GLN A 95 4.26 -18.31 -10.79
N ASP A 96 4.83 -19.40 -10.35
CA ASP A 96 6.13 -19.86 -10.83
C ASP A 96 6.04 -20.49 -12.23
#